data_06289e1baf8a1fc08659a6a28699c36d
#
_entry.id   06289e1baf8a1fc08659a6a28699c36d
#
_cell.length_a   1.000
_cell.length_b   1.000
_cell.length_c   1.000
_cell.angle_alpha   90.00
_cell.angle_beta   90.00
_cell.angle_gamma   90.00
#
_symmetry.space_group_name_H-M   'P 1'
#
loop_
_entity.id
_entity.type
_entity.pdbx_description
1 polymer ?
#
loop_
_entity_poly.entity_id
_entity_poly.type
_entity_poly.pdbx_seq_one_letter_code
_entity_poly.pdbx_strand_id
1 'polypeptide(L)'
;MTADTETNVVEVDARGLRCPEPVMLLHGAIRRSPVDGLVRLIATDPSTQRDVPQFCRFLEHELIDSEADDAGDLHSFLIRKRG
;
A
#
# COMPACT_ATOMS: atom_id res chain seq x y z
N MET A 1 -0.87 -24.42 6.60
CA MET A 1 -0.43 -24.46 5.82
C MET A 1 0.59 -23.64 5.42
N THR A 2 1.31 -24.00 4.80
CA THR A 2 2.49 -23.34 4.50
C THR A 2 2.31 -22.22 3.57
N ALA A 3 1.23 -22.18 2.94
CA ALA A 3 1.01 -21.09 2.01
C ALA A 3 1.13 -19.75 2.66
N ASP A 4 0.92 -19.71 3.93
CA ASP A 4 0.96 -18.45 4.59
C ASP A 4 2.28 -17.79 4.55
N THR A 5 3.35 -18.55 4.54
CA THR A 5 4.65 -17.95 4.58
C THR A 5 4.97 -17.27 3.28
N GLU A 6 4.37 -17.74 2.18
CA GLU A 6 4.68 -17.13 0.93
C GLU A 6 3.91 -15.89 0.70
N THR A 7 2.72 -15.82 1.24
CA THR A 7 1.88 -14.68 0.98
C THR A 7 1.87 -13.78 2.17
N ASN A 8 3.01 -13.48 2.68
CA ASN A 8 3.11 -12.64 3.85
C ASN A 8 2.80 -11.19 3.47
N VAL A 9 1.61 -10.96 3.02
CA VAL A 9 1.17 -9.64 2.58
C VAL A 9 0.20 -9.08 3.60
N VAL A 10 0.50 -7.91 4.11
CA VAL A 10 -0.38 -7.21 5.04
C VAL A 10 -1.32 -6.36 4.21
N GLU A 11 -2.62 -6.55 4.40
CA GLU A 11 -3.60 -5.77 3.66
C GLU A 11 -4.10 -4.60 4.50
N VAL A 12 -4.15 -3.43 3.90
CA VAL A 12 -4.63 -2.23 4.55
C VAL A 12 -5.83 -1.73 3.78
N ASP A 13 -6.97 -1.68 4.45
CA ASP A 13 -8.21 -1.24 3.83
C ASP A 13 -8.41 0.23 4.18
N ALA A 14 -8.19 1.10 3.23
CA ALA A 14 -8.36 2.52 3.41
C ALA A 14 -9.51 3.06 2.57
N ARG A 15 -10.46 2.19 2.21
CA ARG A 15 -11.62 2.62 1.44
C ARG A 15 -12.45 3.60 2.27
N GLY A 16 -12.90 4.64 1.61
CA GLY A 16 -13.70 5.66 2.27
C GLY A 16 -12.91 6.72 3.01
N LEU A 17 -11.60 6.54 3.12
CA LEU A 17 -10.76 7.52 3.80
C LEU A 17 -10.17 8.50 2.80
N ARG A 18 -9.87 9.69 3.27
CA ARG A 18 -9.33 10.74 2.44
C ARG A 18 -7.91 11.07 2.84
N CYS A 19 -7.15 11.61 1.90
CA CYS A 19 -5.81 12.07 2.16
C CYS A 19 -5.81 12.99 3.38
N PRO A 20 -4.86 12.80 4.31
CA PRO A 20 -3.69 11.92 4.21
C PRO A 20 -3.87 10.58 4.91
N GLU A 21 -5.08 10.21 5.28
CA GLU A 21 -5.29 9.02 6.09
C GLU A 21 -4.83 7.72 5.42
N PRO A 22 -5.08 7.52 4.10
CA PRO A 22 -4.61 6.28 3.50
C PRO A 22 -3.10 6.12 3.61
N VAL A 23 -2.34 7.20 3.40
CA VAL A 23 -0.89 7.14 3.49
C VAL A 23 -0.46 6.92 4.95
N MET A 24 -1.19 7.48 5.89
CA MET A 24 -0.87 7.27 7.30
C MET A 24 -1.06 5.82 7.70
N LEU A 25 -2.13 5.19 7.22
CA LEU A 25 -2.34 3.77 7.49
C LEU A 25 -1.27 2.93 6.83
N LEU A 26 -0.89 3.28 5.61
CA LEU A 26 0.16 2.58 4.91
C LEU A 26 1.47 2.67 5.67
N HIS A 27 1.80 3.85 6.16
CA HIS A 27 3.03 4.04 6.92
C HIS A 27 3.04 3.15 8.16
N GLY A 28 1.91 3.11 8.88
CA GLY A 28 1.83 2.28 10.07
C GLY A 28 1.98 0.80 9.76
N ALA A 29 1.38 0.34 8.67
CA ALA A 29 1.49 -1.06 8.29
C ALA A 29 2.92 -1.41 7.90
N ILE A 30 3.59 -0.52 7.18
CA ILE A 30 4.97 -0.76 6.77
C ILE A 30 5.87 -0.82 8.00
N ARG A 31 5.65 0.04 8.97
CA ARG A 31 6.47 0.03 10.17
C ARG A 31 6.35 -1.28 10.94
N ARG A 32 5.18 -1.91 10.86
CA ARG A 32 4.96 -3.18 11.55
C ARG A 32 5.41 -4.38 10.72
N SER A 33 5.78 -4.18 9.47
CA SER A 33 6.18 -5.28 8.60
C SER A 33 7.68 -5.50 8.67
N PRO A 34 8.13 -6.73 8.39
CA PRO A 34 9.56 -6.97 8.31
C PRO A 34 10.12 -6.39 7.02
N VAL A 35 11.43 -6.26 6.98
CA VAL A 35 12.11 -5.83 5.75
C VAL A 35 11.79 -6.85 4.66
N ASP A 36 11.52 -6.36 3.48
CA ASP A 36 11.10 -7.15 2.33
C ASP A 36 9.68 -7.68 2.47
N GLY A 37 8.98 -7.30 3.52
CA GLY A 37 7.57 -7.62 3.63
C GLY A 37 6.75 -6.85 2.65
N LEU A 38 5.59 -7.39 2.30
CA LEU A 38 4.71 -6.77 1.33
C LEU A 38 3.48 -6.20 2.01
N VAL A 39 3.05 -5.04 1.54
CA VAL A 39 1.85 -4.39 2.04
C VAL A 39 0.98 -4.03 0.85
N ARG A 40 -0.28 -4.42 0.90
CA ARG A 40 -1.25 -4.05 -0.13
C ARG A 40 -2.20 -3.01 0.45
N LEU A 41 -2.27 -1.87 -0.18
CA LEU A 41 -3.16 -0.79 0.23
C LEU A 41 -4.31 -0.69 -0.75
N ILE A 42 -5.52 -0.63 -0.25
CA ILE A 42 -6.71 -0.44 -1.08
C ILE A 42 -7.36 0.86 -0.64
N ALA A 43 -7.60 1.75 -1.58
CA ALA A 43 -8.13 3.07 -1.27
C ALA A 43 -9.11 3.52 -2.35
N THR A 44 -9.98 4.46 -1.99
CA THR A 44 -10.93 5.03 -2.94
C THR A 44 -10.61 6.49 -3.23
N ASP A 45 -9.68 7.11 -2.50
CA ASP A 45 -9.33 8.49 -2.72
C ASP A 45 -8.39 8.60 -3.93
N PRO A 46 -8.78 9.32 -4.99
CA PRO A 46 -7.91 9.41 -6.18
C PRO A 46 -6.56 10.06 -5.90
N SER A 47 -6.43 10.85 -4.86
CA SER A 47 -5.14 11.46 -4.58
C SER A 47 -4.09 10.43 -4.17
N THR A 48 -4.49 9.21 -3.81
CA THR A 48 -3.52 8.17 -3.50
C THR A 48 -2.68 7.83 -4.72
N GLN A 49 -3.19 8.04 -5.92
CA GLN A 49 -2.40 7.76 -7.12
C GLN A 49 -1.16 8.64 -7.19
N ARG A 50 -1.20 9.80 -6.58
CA ARG A 50 -0.05 10.67 -6.50
C ARG A 50 0.71 10.45 -5.20
N ASP A 51 -0.03 10.32 -4.10
CA ASP A 51 0.58 10.33 -2.77
C ASP A 51 1.33 9.05 -2.46
N VAL A 52 0.82 7.90 -2.90
CA VAL A 52 1.48 6.63 -2.59
C VAL A 52 2.82 6.51 -3.30
N PRO A 53 2.91 6.81 -4.61
CA PRO A 53 4.23 6.76 -5.25
C PRO A 53 5.22 7.73 -4.63
N GLN A 54 4.76 8.92 -4.22
CA GLN A 54 5.65 9.88 -3.58
C GLN A 54 6.12 9.37 -2.23
N PHE A 55 5.21 8.75 -1.47
CA PHE A 55 5.56 8.19 -0.19
C PHE A 55 6.63 7.10 -0.35
N CYS A 56 6.44 6.21 -1.32
CA CYS A 56 7.39 5.14 -1.55
C CYS A 56 8.75 5.68 -1.96
N ARG A 57 8.76 6.70 -2.80
CA ARG A 57 10.02 7.28 -3.25
C ARG A 57 10.73 7.99 -2.10
N PHE A 58 9.98 8.72 -1.32
CA PHE A 58 10.56 9.50 -0.24
C PHE A 58 11.18 8.60 0.84
N LEU A 59 10.52 7.50 1.15
CA LEU A 59 11.02 6.58 2.17
C LEU A 59 11.79 5.41 1.58
N GLU A 60 11.98 5.43 0.25
CA GLU A 60 12.80 4.44 -0.43
C GLU A 60 12.25 3.02 -0.31
N HIS A 61 10.95 2.90 -0.35
CA HIS A 61 10.31 1.60 -0.46
C HIS A 61 9.99 1.33 -1.93
N GLU A 62 9.76 0.07 -2.26
CA GLU A 62 9.51 -0.31 -3.64
C GLU A 62 8.02 -0.41 -3.90
N LEU A 63 7.51 0.36 -4.86
CA LEU A 63 6.14 0.23 -5.31
C LEU A 63 6.13 -0.82 -6.42
N ILE A 64 5.66 -2.02 -6.09
CA ILE A 64 5.72 -3.13 -7.02
C ILE A 64 4.61 -3.04 -8.05
N ASP A 65 3.42 -2.65 -7.62
CA ASP A 65 2.28 -2.64 -8.50
C ASP A 65 1.30 -1.57 -8.08
N SER A 66 0.58 -1.04 -9.04
CA SER A 66 -0.40 0.01 -8.81
C SER A 66 -1.51 -0.18 -9.82
N GLU A 67 -2.72 -0.38 -9.36
CA GLU A 67 -3.86 -0.65 -10.23
C GLU A 67 -5.06 0.16 -9.83
N ALA A 68 -5.94 0.39 -10.79
CA ALA A 68 -7.22 1.02 -10.53
C ALA A 68 -8.28 0.21 -11.26
N ASP A 69 -9.49 0.19 -10.72
CA ASP A 69 -10.56 -0.55 -11.38
C ASP A 69 -11.03 0.24 -12.60
N ASP A 70 -11.93 -0.35 -13.38
CA ASP A 70 -12.37 0.25 -14.63
C ASP A 70 -13.06 1.58 -14.42
N ALA A 71 -13.75 1.73 -13.33
CA ALA A 71 -14.44 2.97 -13.04
C ALA A 71 -13.52 4.03 -12.45
N GLY A 72 -12.32 3.63 -12.06
CA GLY A 72 -11.38 4.57 -11.44
C GLY A 72 -11.72 4.89 -10.01
N ASP A 73 -12.57 4.10 -9.38
CA ASP A 73 -12.99 4.36 -8.01
C ASP A 73 -12.18 3.62 -6.98
N LEU A 74 -11.56 2.52 -7.37
CA LEU A 74 -10.82 1.70 -6.42
C LEU A 74 -9.38 1.62 -6.85
N HIS A 75 -8.48 1.97 -5.95
CA HIS A 75 -7.05 1.98 -6.24
C HIS A 75 -6.35 0.99 -5.32
N SER A 76 -5.48 0.18 -5.86
CA SER A 76 -4.71 -0.77 -5.06
C SER A 76 -3.24 -0.63 -5.36
N PHE A 77 -2.43 -0.78 -4.34
CA PHE A 77 -0.99 -0.61 -4.45
C PHE A 77 -0.30 -1.74 -3.69
N LEU A 78 0.75 -2.28 -4.27
CA LEU A 78 1.53 -3.32 -3.62
C LEU A 78 2.92 -2.76 -3.39
N ILE A 79 3.32 -2.68 -2.13
CA ILE A 79 4.58 -2.04 -1.74
C ILE A 79 5.44 -3.05 -1.00
N ARG A 80 6.73 -3.06 -1.28
CA ARG A 80 7.70 -3.85 -0.55
C ARG A 80 8.51 -2.94 0.35
N LYS A 81 8.58 -3.30 1.63
CA LYS A 81 9.38 -2.54 2.57
C LYS A 81 10.85 -2.78 2.32
N ARG A 82 11.60 -1.72 2.14
CA ARG A 82 13.02 -1.82 1.79
C ARG A 82 13.95 -1.36 2.89
N GLY A 83 13.51 -1.05 3.97
CA GLY A 83 14.46 -0.62 4.97
C GLY A 83 13.83 -0.27 6.29
#